data_59481cb85eaed3420773a3fe9fc7636f
#
_entry.id   59481cb85eaed3420773a3fe9fc7636f
#
_cell.length_a   1.000
_cell.length_b   1.000
_cell.length_c   1.000
_cell.angle_alpha   90.00
_cell.angle_beta   90.00
_cell.angle_gamma   90.00
#
_symmetry.space_group_name_H-M   'P 1'
#
loop_
_entity.id
_entity.type
_entity.pdbx_description
1 polymer ?
#
loop_
_entity_poly.entity_id
_entity_poly.type
_entity_poly.pdbx_seq_one_letter_code
_entity_poly.pdbx_strand_id
1 'polypeptide(L)'
;SSYLACVDVKQILREKLYEKMLKLGASYSEQVSSSEVVQVSTEGVEQLETYFGKYLPQLFYSLIAPMTLFMILCRVSLKASVILLVCVPLIPISIVVVQKIAKKLLNKYWSIYTGLGDSFLENLQGLTTLKIYQADQQKADEMDMESQNFRKITMKVLTMQLNSTSVMDIIAYGGAAVGMAAAVTEFLKGSISLSGTLCIVLLASEFFLPLRLLGSFFHIAMNGMAASDKIFKILDLPEPTTGERKLPDSPLDISLKDVHFSYEQEREILKGINLNLPAGSFVSLVGESGCGKSTIAGLLSAKNRGYTGEITIGSEKAPGLNLSEVDEADLMKHVVLVRHNSYLFKGTVEENLRMAKPDVSKEEMEAVLQKINLLGFLQTQDGLQTKLQEKAGNLSGGQCQRL
;
A
#
# COMPACT_ATOMS: atom_id res chain seq x y z
N SER A 1 22.69 -9.64 12.59
CA SER A 1 22.73 -9.77 11.13
C SER A 1 21.34 -9.79 10.50
N SER A 2 20.41 -10.65 10.92
CA SER A 2 19.03 -10.69 10.37
C SER A 2 18.26 -9.38 10.60
N TYR A 3 18.41 -8.78 11.77
CA TYR A 3 17.78 -7.48 12.07
C TYR A 3 18.26 -6.35 11.14
N LEU A 4 19.58 -6.23 10.90
CA LEU A 4 20.12 -5.22 10.00
C LEU A 4 19.60 -5.40 8.57
N ALA A 5 19.57 -6.64 8.07
CA ALA A 5 19.01 -6.95 6.76
C ALA A 5 17.52 -6.56 6.66
N CYS A 6 16.75 -6.74 7.73
CA CYS A 6 15.34 -6.32 7.75
C CYS A 6 15.16 -4.80 7.70
N VAL A 7 16.02 -4.06 8.40
CA VAL A 7 16.01 -2.57 8.37
C VAL A 7 16.31 -2.08 6.97
N ASP A 8 17.36 -2.62 6.33
CA ASP A 8 17.75 -2.25 4.98
C ASP A 8 16.63 -2.56 3.96
N VAL A 9 16.00 -3.73 4.05
CA VAL A 9 14.89 -4.11 3.16
C VAL A 9 13.70 -3.17 3.34
N LYS A 10 13.34 -2.81 4.58
CA LYS A 10 12.23 -1.86 4.83
C LYS A 10 12.51 -0.50 4.23
N GLN A 11 13.72 0.01 4.42
CA GLN A 11 14.12 1.30 3.86
C GLN A 11 14.05 1.29 2.33
N ILE A 12 14.65 0.29 1.69
CA ILE A 12 14.67 0.14 0.22
C ILE A 12 13.25 0.02 -0.34
N LEU A 13 12.37 -0.74 0.32
CA LEU A 13 11.00 -0.91 -0.17
C LEU A 13 10.17 0.39 -0.04
N ARG A 14 10.32 1.12 1.06
CA ARG A 14 9.66 2.42 1.22
C ARG A 14 10.16 3.44 0.19
N GLU A 15 11.47 3.49 -0.03
CA GLU A 15 12.08 4.34 -1.05
C GLU A 15 11.55 4.00 -2.44
N LYS A 16 11.55 2.71 -2.83
CA LYS A 16 11.01 2.27 -4.13
C LYS A 16 9.52 2.54 -4.29
N LEU A 17 8.72 2.34 -3.24
CA LEU A 17 7.29 2.68 -3.28
C LEU A 17 7.10 4.20 -3.47
N TYR A 18 7.88 5.02 -2.76
CA TYR A 18 7.82 6.47 -2.91
C TYR A 18 8.26 6.92 -4.31
N GLU A 19 9.39 6.41 -4.80
CA GLU A 19 9.85 6.67 -6.17
C GLU A 19 8.81 6.24 -7.22
N LYS A 20 8.16 5.09 -7.00
CA LYS A 20 7.10 4.61 -7.88
C LYS A 20 5.91 5.55 -7.90
N MET A 21 5.50 6.09 -6.74
CA MET A 21 4.43 7.09 -6.68
C MET A 21 4.79 8.37 -7.42
N LEU A 22 6.04 8.83 -7.29
CA LEU A 22 6.53 10.00 -8.04
C LEU A 22 6.50 9.75 -9.55
N LYS A 23 6.90 8.57 -10.01
CA LYS A 23 6.89 8.20 -11.44
C LYS A 23 5.48 8.02 -12.00
N LEU A 24 4.54 7.50 -11.20
CA LEU A 24 3.13 7.42 -11.60
C LEU A 24 2.47 8.81 -11.70
N GLY A 25 3.06 9.81 -11.02
CA GLY A 25 2.61 11.20 -11.09
C GLY A 25 1.17 11.40 -10.63
N ALA A 26 0.48 12.40 -11.18
CA ALA A 26 -0.88 12.80 -10.78
C ALA A 26 -1.95 11.72 -11.08
N SER A 27 -1.69 10.81 -12.01
CA SER A 27 -2.61 9.75 -12.43
C SER A 27 -2.58 8.50 -11.53
N TYR A 28 -1.72 8.44 -10.51
CA TYR A 28 -1.62 7.27 -9.63
C TYR A 28 -2.97 6.88 -8.98
N SER A 29 -3.80 7.88 -8.67
CA SER A 29 -5.11 7.67 -8.02
C SER A 29 -6.14 6.95 -8.89
N GLU A 30 -5.91 6.85 -10.20
CA GLU A 30 -6.73 6.08 -11.14
C GLU A 30 -6.39 4.58 -11.09
N GLN A 31 -5.20 4.22 -10.62
CA GLN A 31 -4.69 2.85 -10.59
C GLN A 31 -4.68 2.25 -9.18
N VAL A 32 -4.45 3.07 -8.17
CA VAL A 32 -4.38 2.65 -6.76
C VAL A 32 -4.89 3.74 -5.83
N SER A 33 -5.64 3.37 -4.80
CA SER A 33 -6.15 4.36 -3.83
C SER A 33 -5.02 4.87 -2.92
N SER A 34 -5.09 6.16 -2.55
CA SER A 34 -4.12 6.77 -1.63
C SER A 34 -4.07 6.06 -0.26
N SER A 35 -5.22 5.58 0.22
CA SER A 35 -5.32 4.81 1.47
C SER A 35 -4.58 3.48 1.37
N GLU A 36 -4.69 2.77 0.23
CA GLU A 36 -3.96 1.52 0.00
C GLU A 36 -2.45 1.75 -0.04
N VAL A 37 -1.99 2.81 -0.72
CA VAL A 37 -0.56 3.17 -0.77
C VAL A 37 -0.02 3.46 0.63
N VAL A 38 -0.72 4.26 1.44
CA VAL A 38 -0.31 4.57 2.81
C VAL A 38 -0.29 3.31 3.66
N GLN A 39 -1.34 2.49 3.61
CA GLN A 39 -1.43 1.24 4.37
C GLN A 39 -0.31 0.26 4.00
N VAL A 40 -0.03 0.09 2.71
CA VAL A 40 1.03 -0.80 2.22
C VAL A 40 2.41 -0.29 2.62
N SER A 41 2.66 1.02 2.52
CA SER A 41 3.95 1.63 2.86
C SER A 41 4.25 1.63 4.36
N THR A 42 3.23 1.68 5.21
CA THR A 42 3.35 1.66 6.67
C THR A 42 3.26 0.23 7.20
N GLU A 43 2.05 -0.31 7.27
CA GLU A 43 1.75 -1.61 7.89
C GLU A 43 2.26 -2.78 7.02
N GLY A 44 2.10 -2.71 5.69
CA GLY A 44 2.53 -3.76 4.78
C GLY A 44 4.03 -4.03 4.86
N VAL A 45 4.84 -2.98 4.86
CA VAL A 45 6.30 -3.09 4.98
C VAL A 45 6.72 -3.62 6.36
N GLU A 46 6.01 -3.26 7.46
CA GLU A 46 6.27 -3.80 8.80
C GLU A 46 5.97 -5.31 8.89
N GLN A 47 4.96 -5.81 8.18
CA GLN A 47 4.68 -7.25 8.14
C GLN A 47 5.82 -8.06 7.52
N LEU A 48 6.59 -7.48 6.59
CA LEU A 48 7.76 -8.13 6.00
C LEU A 48 8.93 -8.29 6.98
N GLU A 49 9.07 -7.43 7.98
CA GLU A 49 10.07 -7.59 9.03
C GLU A 49 9.91 -8.94 9.75
N THR A 50 8.67 -9.29 10.08
CA THR A 50 8.38 -10.56 10.75
C THR A 50 8.65 -11.75 9.83
N TYR A 51 8.37 -11.62 8.54
CA TYR A 51 8.70 -12.67 7.56
C TYR A 51 10.21 -12.91 7.46
N PHE A 52 10.99 -11.87 7.18
CA PHE A 52 12.44 -12.00 7.01
C PHE A 52 13.19 -12.17 8.33
N GLY A 53 12.73 -11.53 9.40
CA GLY A 53 13.41 -11.51 10.70
C GLY A 53 13.14 -12.73 11.57
N LYS A 54 11.95 -13.33 11.48
CA LYS A 54 11.54 -14.44 12.35
C LYS A 54 11.26 -15.72 11.59
N TYR A 55 10.40 -15.66 10.55
CA TYR A 55 9.96 -16.87 9.86
C TYR A 55 11.08 -17.51 9.05
N LEU A 56 11.79 -16.76 8.23
CA LEU A 56 12.83 -17.30 7.35
C LEU A 56 14.00 -17.93 8.14
N PRO A 57 14.60 -17.30 9.17
CA PRO A 57 15.60 -17.93 10.00
C PRO A 57 15.08 -19.19 10.70
N GLN A 58 13.82 -19.16 11.19
CA GLN A 58 13.22 -20.33 11.82
C GLN A 58 12.99 -21.47 10.83
N LEU A 59 12.68 -21.18 9.57
CA LEU A 59 12.55 -22.18 8.52
C LEU A 59 13.87 -22.96 8.34
N PHE A 60 14.99 -22.25 8.19
CA PHE A 60 16.30 -22.88 8.08
C PHE A 60 16.67 -23.68 9.34
N TYR A 61 16.43 -23.10 10.53
CA TYR A 61 16.69 -23.78 11.78
C TYR A 61 15.86 -25.06 11.91
N SER A 62 14.58 -25.02 11.55
CA SER A 62 13.68 -26.17 11.64
C SER A 62 14.00 -27.30 10.66
N LEU A 63 14.73 -27.02 9.59
CA LEU A 63 15.25 -28.06 8.68
C LEU A 63 16.56 -28.67 9.18
N ILE A 64 17.45 -27.84 9.70
CA ILE A 64 18.80 -28.28 10.12
C ILE A 64 18.78 -29.00 11.48
N ALA A 65 18.01 -28.51 12.45
CA ALA A 65 18.01 -29.03 13.81
C ALA A 65 17.64 -30.53 13.91
N PRO A 66 16.52 -31.01 13.30
CA PRO A 66 16.20 -32.45 13.36
C PRO A 66 17.26 -33.34 12.67
N MET A 67 17.87 -32.85 11.59
CA MET A 67 18.92 -33.58 10.88
C MET A 67 20.19 -33.70 11.70
N THR A 68 20.62 -32.62 12.37
CA THR A 68 21.78 -32.64 13.26
C THR A 68 21.56 -33.54 14.46
N LEU A 69 20.37 -33.45 15.09
CA LEU A 69 19.99 -34.33 16.20
C LEU A 69 19.95 -35.80 15.78
N PHE A 70 19.42 -36.08 14.59
CA PHE A 70 19.42 -37.43 14.05
C PHE A 70 20.85 -37.98 13.89
N MET A 71 21.79 -37.20 13.30
CA MET A 71 23.19 -37.61 13.15
C MET A 71 23.88 -37.90 14.48
N ILE A 72 23.51 -37.21 15.53
CA ILE A 72 24.07 -37.45 16.90
C ILE A 72 23.42 -38.68 17.53
N LEU A 73 22.09 -38.76 17.57
CA LEU A 73 21.34 -39.76 18.29
C LEU A 73 21.30 -41.13 17.58
N CYS A 74 21.50 -41.20 16.26
CA CYS A 74 21.58 -42.46 15.54
C CYS A 74 22.77 -43.32 15.98
N ARG A 75 23.81 -42.73 16.55
CA ARG A 75 24.94 -43.45 17.17
C ARG A 75 24.59 -44.08 18.52
N VAL A 76 23.54 -43.60 19.18
CA VAL A 76 23.05 -44.12 20.46
C VAL A 76 22.01 -45.22 20.24
N SER A 77 20.94 -44.88 19.47
CA SER A 77 19.90 -45.82 19.03
C SER A 77 19.37 -45.42 17.66
N LEU A 78 19.65 -46.27 16.67
CA LEU A 78 19.14 -46.04 15.30
C LEU A 78 17.61 -46.11 15.26
N LYS A 79 17.00 -47.07 15.97
CA LYS A 79 15.53 -47.24 15.95
C LYS A 79 14.79 -46.06 16.54
N ALA A 80 15.17 -45.62 17.75
CA ALA A 80 14.53 -44.45 18.37
C ALA A 80 14.72 -43.18 17.52
N SER A 81 15.90 -42.98 16.97
CA SER A 81 16.21 -41.82 16.13
C SER A 81 15.41 -41.81 14.82
N VAL A 82 15.25 -42.97 14.15
CA VAL A 82 14.43 -43.10 12.95
C VAL A 82 12.96 -42.82 13.24
N ILE A 83 12.42 -43.34 14.36
CA ILE A 83 11.03 -43.08 14.78
C ILE A 83 10.82 -41.55 14.97
N LEU A 84 11.73 -40.90 15.71
CA LEU A 84 11.67 -39.45 15.91
C LEU A 84 11.70 -38.72 14.56
N LEU A 85 12.63 -39.07 13.68
CA LEU A 85 12.77 -38.40 12.38
C LEU A 85 11.54 -38.58 11.47
N VAL A 86 10.95 -39.79 11.46
CA VAL A 86 9.73 -40.08 10.66
C VAL A 86 8.51 -39.31 11.14
N CYS A 87 8.44 -39.02 12.45
CA CYS A 87 7.35 -38.19 13.01
C CYS A 87 7.50 -36.67 12.68
N VAL A 88 8.72 -36.19 12.39
CA VAL A 88 8.98 -34.77 12.10
C VAL A 88 8.13 -34.21 10.94
N PRO A 89 8.01 -34.87 9.77
CA PRO A 89 7.23 -34.37 8.63
C PRO A 89 5.72 -34.24 8.90
N LEU A 90 5.18 -34.87 9.95
CA LEU A 90 3.76 -34.76 10.28
C LEU A 90 3.37 -33.33 10.66
N ILE A 91 4.29 -32.55 11.25
CA ILE A 91 4.02 -31.13 11.58
C ILE A 91 3.82 -30.28 10.30
N PRO A 92 4.75 -30.23 9.34
CA PRO A 92 4.52 -29.50 8.07
C PRO A 92 3.26 -29.97 7.33
N ILE A 93 2.98 -31.28 7.31
CA ILE A 93 1.77 -31.81 6.68
C ILE A 93 0.51 -31.23 7.36
N SER A 94 0.47 -31.22 8.69
CA SER A 94 -0.66 -30.63 9.43
C SER A 94 -0.83 -29.15 9.15
N ILE A 95 0.25 -28.38 9.04
CA ILE A 95 0.24 -26.97 8.69
C ILE A 95 -0.40 -26.77 7.29
N VAL A 96 0.03 -27.53 6.28
CA VAL A 96 -0.49 -27.43 4.91
C VAL A 96 -1.99 -27.75 4.85
N VAL A 97 -2.45 -28.78 5.59
CA VAL A 97 -3.87 -29.15 5.65
C VAL A 97 -4.71 -28.02 6.24
N VAL A 98 -4.27 -27.46 7.38
CA VAL A 98 -4.96 -26.34 8.03
C VAL A 98 -4.96 -25.10 7.15
N GLN A 99 -3.87 -24.83 6.44
CA GLN A 99 -3.73 -23.67 5.54
C GLN A 99 -4.81 -23.62 4.46
N LYS A 100 -5.14 -24.74 3.84
CA LYS A 100 -6.21 -24.79 2.81
C LYS A 100 -7.56 -24.34 3.36
N ILE A 101 -7.88 -24.72 4.61
CA ILE A 101 -9.12 -24.33 5.30
C ILE A 101 -9.05 -22.86 5.74
N ALA A 102 -7.90 -22.44 6.26
CA ALA A 102 -7.65 -21.10 6.78
C ALA A 102 -7.77 -20.00 5.72
N LYS A 103 -7.29 -20.23 4.50
CA LYS A 103 -7.25 -19.22 3.43
C LYS A 103 -8.60 -18.58 3.14
N LYS A 104 -9.66 -19.39 3.04
CA LYS A 104 -11.02 -18.89 2.79
C LYS A 104 -11.55 -18.04 3.94
N LEU A 105 -11.26 -18.45 5.17
CA LEU A 105 -11.70 -17.75 6.38
C LEU A 105 -10.94 -16.42 6.55
N LEU A 106 -9.63 -16.41 6.29
CA LEU A 106 -8.79 -15.21 6.34
C LEU A 106 -9.21 -14.19 5.27
N ASN A 107 -9.47 -14.61 4.06
CA ASN A 107 -9.95 -13.71 3.01
C ASN A 107 -11.27 -13.02 3.42
N LYS A 108 -12.20 -13.79 4.02
CA LYS A 108 -13.44 -13.23 4.55
C LYS A 108 -13.21 -12.27 5.71
N TYR A 109 -12.28 -12.58 6.60
CA TYR A 109 -11.88 -11.70 7.70
C TYR A 109 -11.36 -10.36 7.17
N TRP A 110 -10.44 -10.38 6.21
CA TRP A 110 -9.86 -9.17 5.63
C TRP A 110 -10.90 -8.31 4.90
N SER A 111 -11.82 -8.94 4.17
CA SER A 111 -12.91 -8.20 3.49
C SER A 111 -13.83 -7.49 4.49
N ILE A 112 -14.19 -8.14 5.61
CA ILE A 112 -15.02 -7.52 6.66
C ILE A 112 -14.24 -6.44 7.42
N TYR A 113 -12.96 -6.65 7.67
CA TYR A 113 -12.08 -5.68 8.34
C TYR A 113 -11.93 -4.38 7.55
N THR A 114 -11.62 -4.49 6.25
CA THR A 114 -11.52 -3.32 5.36
C THR A 114 -12.85 -2.61 5.22
N GLY A 115 -13.95 -3.35 5.01
CA GLY A 115 -15.29 -2.75 4.93
C GLY A 115 -15.68 -1.96 6.19
N LEU A 116 -15.40 -2.50 7.38
CA LEU A 116 -15.65 -1.79 8.65
C LEU A 116 -14.82 -0.51 8.76
N GLY A 117 -13.55 -0.54 8.32
CA GLY A 117 -12.69 0.63 8.29
C GLY A 117 -13.19 1.71 7.33
N ASP A 118 -13.64 1.32 6.16
CA ASP A 118 -14.22 2.23 5.16
C ASP A 118 -15.51 2.87 5.67
N SER A 119 -16.43 2.08 6.23
CA SER A 119 -17.67 2.59 6.87
C SER A 119 -17.39 3.56 8.01
N PHE A 120 -16.39 3.26 8.85
CA PHE A 120 -15.99 4.16 9.94
C PHE A 120 -15.48 5.50 9.41
N LEU A 121 -14.60 5.46 8.42
CA LEU A 121 -14.03 6.66 7.82
C LEU A 121 -15.11 7.50 7.11
N GLU A 122 -16.01 6.87 6.37
CA GLU A 122 -17.14 7.53 5.71
C GLU A 122 -18.05 8.23 6.74
N ASN A 123 -18.43 7.54 7.82
CA ASN A 123 -19.26 8.11 8.88
C ASN A 123 -18.58 9.28 9.59
N LEU A 124 -17.25 9.20 9.81
CA LEU A 124 -16.47 10.27 10.42
C LEU A 124 -16.40 11.50 9.49
N GLN A 125 -16.15 11.28 8.20
CA GLN A 125 -16.10 12.37 7.20
C GLN A 125 -17.48 13.00 7.00
N GLY A 126 -18.53 12.19 7.03
CA GLY A 126 -19.91 12.62 6.89
C GLY A 126 -20.59 13.09 8.20
N LEU A 127 -19.88 13.16 9.33
CA LEU A 127 -20.48 13.38 10.64
C LEU A 127 -21.35 14.65 10.72
N THR A 128 -20.92 15.75 10.11
CA THR A 128 -21.69 16.99 10.04
C THR A 128 -23.02 16.77 9.32
N THR A 129 -23.02 16.07 8.20
CA THR A 129 -24.20 15.73 7.43
C THR A 129 -25.15 14.83 8.22
N LEU A 130 -24.61 13.80 8.88
CA LEU A 130 -25.39 12.90 9.73
C LEU A 130 -26.08 13.66 10.86
N LYS A 131 -25.40 14.62 11.49
CA LYS A 131 -25.99 15.45 12.54
C LYS A 131 -27.08 16.39 12.02
N ILE A 132 -26.89 17.01 10.86
CA ILE A 132 -27.89 17.90 10.23
C ILE A 132 -29.18 17.13 9.92
N TYR A 133 -29.05 15.90 9.39
CA TYR A 133 -30.20 15.06 9.04
C TYR A 133 -30.69 14.17 10.20
N GLN A 134 -30.12 14.26 11.39
CA GLN A 134 -30.46 13.44 12.56
C GLN A 134 -30.37 11.93 12.29
N ALA A 135 -29.46 11.52 11.39
CA ALA A 135 -29.24 10.13 10.99
C ALA A 135 -28.08 9.45 11.75
N ASP A 136 -27.48 10.13 12.71
CA ASP A 136 -26.33 9.65 13.47
C ASP A 136 -26.64 8.40 14.30
N GLN A 137 -27.83 8.31 14.92
CA GLN A 137 -28.21 7.12 15.68
C GLN A 137 -28.38 5.90 14.77
N GLN A 138 -29.04 6.06 13.61
CA GLN A 138 -29.20 4.97 12.64
C GLN A 138 -27.84 4.46 12.15
N LYS A 139 -26.90 5.37 11.86
CA LYS A 139 -25.55 5.00 11.45
C LYS A 139 -24.73 4.36 12.56
N ALA A 140 -24.94 4.75 13.82
CA ALA A 140 -24.32 4.10 14.97
C ALA A 140 -24.82 2.65 15.11
N ASP A 141 -26.12 2.40 14.92
CA ASP A 141 -26.70 1.07 15.00
C ASP A 141 -26.21 0.16 13.84
N GLU A 142 -26.09 0.70 12.62
CA GLU A 142 -25.47 -0.01 11.48
C GLU A 142 -24.02 -0.39 11.78
N MET A 143 -23.24 0.55 12.33
CA MET A 143 -21.85 0.35 12.71
C MET A 143 -21.69 -0.71 13.82
N ASP A 144 -22.61 -0.75 14.79
CA ASP A 144 -22.62 -1.79 15.82
C ASP A 144 -22.87 -3.18 15.20
N MET A 145 -23.80 -3.29 14.26
CA MET A 145 -24.03 -4.56 13.53
C MET A 145 -22.79 -5.02 12.76
N GLU A 146 -22.12 -4.12 12.06
CA GLU A 146 -20.87 -4.41 11.35
C GLU A 146 -19.76 -4.84 12.33
N SER A 147 -19.62 -4.15 13.45
CA SER A 147 -18.67 -4.47 14.52
C SER A 147 -18.94 -5.85 15.14
N GLN A 148 -20.21 -6.20 15.37
CA GLN A 148 -20.59 -7.55 15.84
C GLN A 148 -20.29 -8.62 14.80
N ASN A 149 -20.49 -8.33 13.51
CA ASN A 149 -20.12 -9.26 12.45
C ASN A 149 -18.59 -9.45 12.38
N PHE A 150 -17.82 -8.36 12.50
CA PHE A 150 -16.37 -8.42 12.60
C PHE A 150 -15.90 -9.23 13.82
N ARG A 151 -16.50 -9.00 14.99
CA ARG A 151 -16.22 -9.79 16.19
C ARG A 151 -16.44 -11.29 15.95
N LYS A 152 -17.56 -11.67 15.34
CA LYS A 152 -17.89 -13.09 15.05
C LYS A 152 -16.86 -13.73 14.12
N ILE A 153 -16.41 -13.05 13.08
CA ILE A 153 -15.42 -13.61 12.16
C ILE A 153 -14.03 -13.68 12.81
N THR A 154 -13.67 -12.68 13.60
CA THR A 154 -12.43 -12.66 14.39
C THR A 154 -12.35 -13.84 15.34
N MET A 155 -13.44 -14.12 16.08
CA MET A 155 -13.48 -15.27 16.98
C MET A 155 -13.36 -16.60 16.22
N LYS A 156 -13.93 -16.73 15.01
CA LYS A 156 -13.74 -17.92 14.17
C LYS A 156 -12.28 -18.09 13.73
N VAL A 157 -11.61 -16.99 13.35
CA VAL A 157 -10.18 -17.01 12.98
C VAL A 157 -9.32 -17.42 14.19
N LEU A 158 -9.57 -16.84 15.35
CA LEU A 158 -8.84 -17.18 16.59
C LEU A 158 -9.05 -18.65 16.97
N THR A 159 -10.27 -19.15 16.92
CA THR A 159 -10.57 -20.57 17.21
C THR A 159 -9.83 -21.50 16.24
N MET A 160 -9.81 -21.15 14.96
CA MET A 160 -9.05 -21.91 13.95
C MET A 160 -7.55 -21.90 14.25
N GLN A 161 -6.98 -20.76 14.61
CA GLN A 161 -5.56 -20.64 14.95
C GLN A 161 -5.21 -21.48 16.18
N LEU A 162 -6.01 -21.39 17.24
CA LEU A 162 -5.82 -22.19 18.47
C LEU A 162 -5.93 -23.69 18.19
N ASN A 163 -6.93 -24.13 17.42
CA ASN A 163 -7.07 -25.54 17.04
C ASN A 163 -5.88 -26.02 16.21
N SER A 164 -5.38 -25.20 15.29
CA SER A 164 -4.18 -25.50 14.50
C SER A 164 -2.95 -25.71 15.41
N THR A 165 -2.74 -24.80 16.36
CA THR A 165 -1.64 -24.91 17.32
C THR A 165 -1.79 -26.16 18.19
N SER A 166 -3.00 -26.46 18.66
CA SER A 166 -3.27 -27.65 19.46
C SER A 166 -2.96 -28.95 18.70
N VAL A 167 -3.31 -29.03 17.43
CA VAL A 167 -2.96 -30.19 16.57
C VAL A 167 -1.45 -30.33 16.43
N MET A 168 -0.74 -29.22 16.20
CA MET A 168 0.74 -29.24 16.14
C MET A 168 1.37 -29.67 17.46
N ASP A 169 0.81 -29.23 18.59
CA ASP A 169 1.29 -29.63 19.93
C ASP A 169 1.09 -31.13 20.19
N ILE A 170 -0.07 -31.67 19.82
CA ILE A 170 -0.35 -33.11 19.92
C ILE A 170 0.66 -33.93 19.09
N ILE A 171 0.95 -33.49 17.86
CA ILE A 171 1.92 -34.17 17.00
C ILE A 171 3.32 -34.03 17.56
N ALA A 172 3.74 -32.86 18.04
CA ALA A 172 5.08 -32.63 18.55
C ALA A 172 5.34 -33.40 19.83
N TYR A 173 4.48 -33.27 20.83
CA TYR A 173 4.64 -33.97 22.11
C TYR A 173 4.32 -35.48 22.01
N GLY A 174 3.34 -35.83 21.16
CA GLY A 174 3.06 -37.26 20.88
C GLY A 174 4.19 -37.94 20.15
N GLY A 175 4.81 -37.31 19.16
CA GLY A 175 5.99 -37.82 18.47
C GLY A 175 7.19 -37.98 19.42
N ALA A 176 7.43 -36.97 20.28
CA ALA A 176 8.46 -37.08 21.31
C ALA A 176 8.20 -38.25 22.29
N ALA A 177 6.95 -38.40 22.76
CA ALA A 177 6.57 -39.49 23.65
C ALA A 177 6.80 -40.90 23.04
N VAL A 178 6.44 -41.07 21.75
CA VAL A 178 6.70 -42.33 21.02
C VAL A 178 8.19 -42.59 20.88
N GLY A 179 9.01 -41.58 20.60
CA GLY A 179 10.46 -41.71 20.56
C GLY A 179 11.07 -42.04 21.89
N MET A 180 10.59 -41.42 22.98
CA MET A 180 11.01 -41.77 24.37
C MET A 180 10.62 -43.19 24.74
N ALA A 181 9.41 -43.64 24.43
CA ALA A 181 8.95 -45.00 24.66
C ALA A 181 9.80 -46.02 23.90
N ALA A 182 10.17 -45.71 22.65
CA ALA A 182 11.08 -46.53 21.86
C ALA A 182 12.48 -46.64 22.51
N ALA A 183 13.04 -45.54 23.04
CA ALA A 183 14.32 -45.54 23.73
C ALA A 183 14.27 -46.35 25.01
N VAL A 184 13.21 -46.23 25.83
CA VAL A 184 13.02 -47.00 27.05
C VAL A 184 12.89 -48.51 26.74
N THR A 185 12.16 -48.88 25.67
CA THR A 185 12.03 -50.28 25.26
C THR A 185 13.38 -50.89 24.80
N GLU A 186 14.23 -50.13 24.14
CA GLU A 186 15.59 -50.52 23.75
C GLU A 186 16.51 -50.68 24.98
N PHE A 187 16.37 -49.81 25.97
CA PHE A 187 17.06 -49.91 27.24
C PHE A 187 16.68 -51.19 28.00
N LEU A 188 15.38 -51.50 28.13
CA LEU A 188 14.89 -52.71 28.78
C LEU A 188 15.37 -54.00 28.08
N LYS A 189 15.64 -53.93 26.77
CA LYS A 189 16.27 -55.04 26.02
C LYS A 189 17.78 -55.10 26.16
N GLY A 190 18.39 -54.19 26.89
CA GLY A 190 19.83 -54.12 27.05
C GLY A 190 20.62 -53.62 25.84
N SER A 191 19.92 -53.07 24.83
CA SER A 191 20.53 -52.61 23.57
C SER A 191 21.22 -51.25 23.67
N ILE A 192 20.83 -50.41 24.65
CA ILE A 192 21.42 -49.09 24.92
C ILE A 192 21.68 -48.89 26.40
N SER A 193 22.65 -48.02 26.72
CA SER A 193 22.99 -47.67 28.10
C SER A 193 21.97 -46.72 28.72
N LEU A 194 21.91 -46.63 30.02
CA LEU A 194 21.09 -45.65 30.75
C LEU A 194 21.42 -44.22 30.33
N SER A 195 22.69 -43.90 30.19
CA SER A 195 23.15 -42.59 29.71
C SER A 195 22.61 -42.26 28.31
N GLY A 196 22.64 -43.23 27.40
CA GLY A 196 22.08 -43.07 26.05
C GLY A 196 20.55 -42.86 26.07
N THR A 197 19.84 -43.59 26.91
CA THR A 197 18.40 -43.45 27.10
C THR A 197 18.03 -42.05 27.60
N LEU A 198 18.73 -41.57 28.65
CA LEU A 198 18.52 -40.24 29.19
C LEU A 198 18.83 -39.16 28.17
N CYS A 199 19.87 -39.34 27.35
CA CYS A 199 20.20 -38.43 26.28
C CYS A 199 19.04 -38.32 25.25
N ILE A 200 18.49 -39.48 24.82
CA ILE A 200 17.34 -39.49 23.88
C ILE A 200 16.10 -38.85 24.51
N VAL A 201 15.77 -39.16 25.77
CA VAL A 201 14.62 -38.62 26.49
C VAL A 201 14.71 -37.09 26.61
N LEU A 202 15.88 -36.54 26.95
CA LEU A 202 16.09 -35.11 27.10
C LEU A 202 16.05 -34.36 25.75
N LEU A 203 16.52 -35.01 24.68
CA LEU A 203 16.59 -34.37 23.34
C LEU A 203 15.40 -34.71 22.45
N ALA A 204 14.50 -35.63 22.82
CA ALA A 204 13.38 -36.04 21.99
C ALA A 204 12.47 -34.88 21.61
N SER A 205 12.21 -33.95 22.53
CA SER A 205 11.39 -32.74 22.24
C SER A 205 12.06 -31.77 21.27
N GLU A 206 13.40 -31.73 21.29
CA GLU A 206 14.15 -30.81 20.43
C GLU A 206 14.04 -31.14 18.91
N PHE A 207 13.62 -32.35 18.55
CA PHE A 207 13.28 -32.70 17.17
C PHE A 207 12.07 -31.93 16.66
N PHE A 208 11.12 -31.60 17.53
CA PHE A 208 9.80 -31.07 17.15
C PHE A 208 9.65 -29.60 17.46
N LEU A 209 10.29 -29.07 18.50
CA LEU A 209 10.17 -27.68 18.94
C LEU A 209 10.49 -26.67 17.83
N PRO A 210 11.54 -26.83 16.99
CA PRO A 210 11.81 -25.92 15.90
C PRO A 210 10.67 -25.83 14.86
N LEU A 211 10.08 -26.97 14.50
CA LEU A 211 8.97 -27.02 13.56
C LEU A 211 7.65 -26.51 14.16
N ARG A 212 7.44 -26.77 15.44
CA ARG A 212 6.29 -26.21 16.17
C ARG A 212 6.34 -24.69 16.19
N LEU A 213 7.53 -24.10 16.48
CA LEU A 213 7.74 -22.65 16.41
C LEU A 213 7.57 -22.12 14.99
N LEU A 214 8.05 -22.85 13.98
CA LEU A 214 7.83 -22.52 12.59
C LEU A 214 6.32 -22.43 12.26
N GLY A 215 5.54 -23.39 12.76
CA GLY A 215 4.08 -23.39 12.60
C GLY A 215 3.41 -22.19 13.26
N SER A 216 3.88 -21.74 14.41
CA SER A 216 3.38 -20.52 15.06
C SER A 216 3.72 -19.26 14.25
N PHE A 217 4.92 -19.18 13.69
CA PHE A 217 5.33 -18.06 12.82
C PHE A 217 4.67 -18.10 11.45
N PHE A 218 4.17 -19.24 11.02
CA PHE A 218 3.54 -19.39 9.70
C PHE A 218 2.33 -18.47 9.54
N HIS A 219 1.47 -18.35 10.55
CA HIS A 219 0.31 -17.44 10.48
C HIS A 219 0.72 -15.98 10.34
N ILE A 220 1.83 -15.60 10.96
CA ILE A 220 2.39 -14.25 10.84
C ILE A 220 3.04 -14.07 9.47
N ALA A 221 3.74 -15.09 8.97
CA ALA A 221 4.34 -15.07 7.64
C ALA A 221 3.30 -14.94 6.52
N MET A 222 2.12 -15.49 6.67
CA MET A 222 1.00 -15.33 5.71
C MET A 222 0.60 -13.87 5.53
N ASN A 223 0.58 -13.07 6.60
CA ASN A 223 0.33 -11.63 6.51
C ASN A 223 1.45 -10.93 5.73
N GLY A 224 2.71 -11.29 6.00
CA GLY A 224 3.86 -10.77 5.25
C GLY A 224 3.81 -11.12 3.76
N MET A 225 3.41 -12.34 3.40
CA MET A 225 3.22 -12.74 2.00
C MET A 225 2.11 -11.93 1.32
N ALA A 226 0.97 -11.77 1.97
CA ALA A 226 -0.14 -10.96 1.44
C ALA A 226 0.26 -9.48 1.28
N ALA A 227 1.04 -8.94 2.21
CA ALA A 227 1.60 -7.60 2.11
C ALA A 227 2.61 -7.50 0.96
N SER A 228 3.46 -8.51 0.77
CA SER A 228 4.41 -8.61 -0.35
C SER A 228 3.69 -8.55 -1.69
N ASP A 229 2.63 -9.35 -1.88
CA ASP A 229 1.84 -9.35 -3.10
C ASP A 229 1.27 -7.96 -3.42
N LYS A 230 0.77 -7.24 -2.41
CA LYS A 230 0.28 -5.86 -2.58
C LYS A 230 1.41 -4.87 -2.92
N ILE A 231 2.55 -4.97 -2.24
CA ILE A 231 3.73 -4.13 -2.52
C ILE A 231 4.17 -4.31 -3.97
N PHE A 232 4.37 -5.55 -4.41
CA PHE A 232 4.81 -5.82 -5.77
C PHE A 232 3.75 -5.44 -6.80
N LYS A 233 2.47 -5.64 -6.52
CA LYS A 233 1.39 -5.14 -7.38
C LYS A 233 1.50 -3.63 -7.63
N ILE A 234 1.82 -2.83 -6.60
CA ILE A 234 2.01 -1.38 -6.76
C ILE A 234 3.31 -1.09 -7.54
N LEU A 235 4.41 -1.79 -7.24
CA LEU A 235 5.69 -1.59 -7.92
C LEU A 235 5.63 -1.98 -9.40
N ASP A 236 4.81 -2.97 -9.76
CA ASP A 236 4.65 -3.46 -11.13
C ASP A 236 3.60 -2.66 -11.94
N LEU A 237 2.94 -1.65 -11.35
CA LEU A 237 2.04 -0.78 -12.11
C LEU A 237 2.76 -0.16 -13.31
N PRO A 238 2.12 -0.09 -14.48
CA PRO A 238 2.73 0.52 -15.66
C PRO A 238 3.02 1.99 -15.40
N GLU A 239 4.24 2.41 -15.65
CA GLU A 239 4.62 3.81 -15.58
C GLU A 239 4.10 4.54 -16.82
N PRO A 240 3.55 5.76 -16.66
CA PRO A 240 3.11 6.52 -17.81
C PRO A 240 4.32 6.83 -18.70
N THR A 241 4.16 6.59 -19.99
CA THR A 241 5.16 7.00 -20.98
C THR A 241 5.13 8.51 -21.09
N THR A 242 6.23 9.17 -20.76
CA THR A 242 6.43 10.60 -21.01
C THR A 242 7.17 10.78 -22.32
N GLY A 243 6.80 11.79 -23.10
CA GLY A 243 7.58 12.18 -24.27
C GLY A 243 8.91 12.81 -23.86
N GLU A 244 9.81 12.96 -24.83
CA GLU A 244 11.14 13.58 -24.63
C GLU A 244 11.24 14.94 -25.32
N ARG A 245 10.19 15.36 -26.06
CA ARG A 245 10.21 16.58 -26.85
C ARG A 245 9.83 17.78 -26.01
N LYS A 246 10.55 18.91 -26.23
CA LYS A 246 10.27 20.19 -25.58
C LYS A 246 9.36 21.05 -26.43
N LEU A 247 8.53 21.83 -25.78
CA LEU A 247 7.68 22.83 -26.43
C LEU A 247 8.52 24.09 -26.76
N PRO A 248 8.14 24.85 -27.83
CA PRO A 248 8.80 26.09 -28.12
C PRO A 248 8.42 27.18 -27.09
N ASP A 249 9.37 28.06 -26.76
CA ASP A 249 9.14 29.25 -25.91
C ASP A 249 8.39 30.34 -26.67
N SER A 250 7.22 30.02 -27.17
CA SER A 250 6.35 30.94 -27.94
C SER A 250 4.90 30.68 -27.58
N PRO A 251 3.97 31.62 -27.86
CA PRO A 251 2.56 31.36 -27.65
C PRO A 251 2.11 30.09 -28.36
N LEU A 252 1.42 29.21 -27.63
CA LEU A 252 1.07 27.85 -28.05
C LEU A 252 -0.39 27.78 -28.52
N ASP A 253 -0.60 27.16 -29.66
CA ASP A 253 -1.90 26.71 -30.13
C ASP A 253 -2.16 25.28 -29.65
N ILE A 254 -3.39 24.99 -29.27
CA ILE A 254 -3.78 23.63 -28.88
C ILE A 254 -4.92 23.16 -29.76
N SER A 255 -4.78 21.98 -30.37
CA SER A 255 -5.81 21.38 -31.21
C SER A 255 -6.14 19.97 -30.73
N LEU A 256 -7.42 19.70 -30.55
CA LEU A 256 -8.00 18.40 -30.29
C LEU A 256 -8.73 17.91 -31.53
N LYS A 257 -8.48 16.68 -31.99
CA LYS A 257 -9.16 16.08 -33.13
C LYS A 257 -9.64 14.67 -32.74
N ASP A 258 -10.95 14.50 -32.85
CA ASP A 258 -11.64 13.23 -32.58
C ASP A 258 -11.21 12.59 -31.25
N VAL A 259 -11.17 13.40 -30.18
CA VAL A 259 -10.69 12.97 -28.88
C VAL A 259 -11.77 12.23 -28.11
N HIS A 260 -11.48 10.98 -27.73
CA HIS A 260 -12.32 10.14 -26.90
C HIS A 260 -11.62 9.83 -25.59
N PHE A 261 -12.38 9.77 -24.48
CA PHE A 261 -11.83 9.45 -23.18
C PHE A 261 -12.87 8.83 -22.24
N SER A 262 -12.43 7.82 -21.47
CA SER A 262 -13.18 7.16 -20.41
C SER A 262 -12.33 7.02 -19.16
N TYR A 263 -12.87 7.27 -17.97
CA TYR A 263 -12.19 6.93 -16.69
C TYR A 263 -12.26 5.43 -16.41
N GLU A 264 -13.39 4.81 -16.76
CA GLU A 264 -13.63 3.38 -16.66
C GLU A 264 -14.07 2.84 -18.02
N GLN A 265 -13.81 1.59 -18.31
CA GLN A 265 -14.06 1.01 -19.64
C GLN A 265 -15.54 1.05 -20.08
N GLU A 266 -16.48 1.23 -19.13
CA GLU A 266 -17.92 1.14 -19.41
C GLU A 266 -18.57 2.49 -19.74
N ARG A 267 -17.94 3.63 -19.45
CA ARG A 267 -18.55 4.95 -19.64
C ARG A 267 -17.64 5.96 -20.33
N GLU A 268 -17.91 6.20 -21.59
CA GLU A 268 -17.23 7.24 -22.37
C GLU A 268 -17.71 8.63 -21.97
N ILE A 269 -16.77 9.48 -21.55
CA ILE A 269 -17.01 10.88 -21.12
C ILE A 269 -16.81 11.84 -22.26
N LEU A 270 -15.74 11.68 -23.06
CA LEU A 270 -15.48 12.47 -24.25
C LEU A 270 -15.73 11.59 -25.48
N LYS A 271 -16.59 12.08 -26.39
CA LYS A 271 -17.11 11.33 -27.53
C LYS A 271 -16.77 12.06 -28.83
N GLY A 272 -15.51 11.98 -29.29
CA GLY A 272 -15.08 12.59 -30.52
C GLY A 272 -15.01 14.11 -30.45
N ILE A 273 -14.33 14.68 -29.45
CA ILE A 273 -14.19 16.09 -29.23
C ILE A 273 -13.23 16.70 -30.26
N ASN A 274 -13.72 17.75 -30.97
CA ASN A 274 -12.94 18.57 -31.86
C ASN A 274 -12.92 20.00 -31.32
N LEU A 275 -11.74 20.53 -30.99
CA LEU A 275 -11.58 21.86 -30.39
C LEU A 275 -10.26 22.46 -30.86
N ASN A 276 -10.28 23.75 -31.21
CA ASN A 276 -9.09 24.52 -31.53
C ASN A 276 -8.97 25.71 -30.56
N LEU A 277 -7.84 25.83 -29.90
CA LEU A 277 -7.53 26.89 -28.94
C LEU A 277 -6.35 27.71 -29.48
N PRO A 278 -6.62 28.82 -30.21
CA PRO A 278 -5.54 29.64 -30.74
C PRO A 278 -4.73 30.32 -29.65
N ALA A 279 -3.44 30.53 -29.91
CA ALA A 279 -2.53 31.23 -29.02
C ALA A 279 -3.05 32.62 -28.62
N GLY A 280 -2.95 32.93 -27.32
CA GLY A 280 -3.39 34.21 -26.77
C GLY A 280 -4.91 34.42 -26.75
N SER A 281 -5.71 33.42 -27.16
CA SER A 281 -7.17 33.51 -27.11
C SER A 281 -7.70 33.24 -25.69
N PHE A 282 -8.86 33.85 -25.38
CA PHE A 282 -9.66 33.52 -24.21
C PHE A 282 -10.86 32.67 -24.66
N VAL A 283 -10.87 31.42 -24.26
CA VAL A 283 -11.90 30.45 -24.64
C VAL A 283 -12.67 29.97 -23.41
N SER A 284 -14.00 29.99 -23.50
CA SER A 284 -14.91 29.52 -22.45
C SER A 284 -15.52 28.17 -22.81
N LEU A 285 -15.32 27.15 -21.97
CA LEU A 285 -16.00 25.86 -22.08
C LEU A 285 -17.29 25.88 -21.28
N VAL A 286 -18.44 25.88 -21.96
CA VAL A 286 -19.78 25.96 -21.36
C VAL A 286 -20.55 24.67 -21.64
N GLY A 287 -21.34 24.24 -20.69
CA GLY A 287 -22.17 23.02 -20.81
C GLY A 287 -22.66 22.53 -19.46
N GLU A 288 -23.52 21.51 -19.46
CA GLU A 288 -24.07 20.89 -18.26
C GLU A 288 -23.01 20.32 -17.34
N SER A 289 -23.35 20.13 -16.06
CA SER A 289 -22.46 19.44 -15.12
C SER A 289 -22.23 17.98 -15.58
N GLY A 290 -20.98 17.54 -15.59
CA GLY A 290 -20.62 16.19 -16.04
C GLY A 290 -20.39 16.01 -17.54
N CYS A 291 -20.53 17.04 -18.38
CA CYS A 291 -20.32 16.95 -19.85
C CYS A 291 -18.83 16.87 -20.28
N GLY A 292 -17.88 16.75 -19.35
CA GLY A 292 -16.46 16.54 -19.66
C GLY A 292 -15.56 17.78 -19.66
N LYS A 293 -16.03 18.98 -19.26
CA LYS A 293 -15.19 20.21 -19.21
C LYS A 293 -13.90 20.04 -18.40
N SER A 294 -14.03 19.52 -17.18
CA SER A 294 -12.89 19.27 -16.30
C SER A 294 -12.00 18.13 -16.80
N THR A 295 -12.56 17.20 -17.57
CA THR A 295 -11.83 16.11 -18.22
C THR A 295 -10.94 16.65 -19.33
N ILE A 296 -11.45 17.57 -20.16
CA ILE A 296 -10.64 18.25 -21.19
C ILE A 296 -9.47 19.00 -20.56
N ALA A 297 -9.73 19.79 -19.50
CA ALA A 297 -8.69 20.50 -18.77
C ALA A 297 -7.65 19.53 -18.15
N GLY A 298 -8.12 18.38 -17.64
CA GLY A 298 -7.26 17.31 -17.12
C GLY A 298 -6.40 16.65 -18.19
N LEU A 299 -6.91 16.45 -19.41
CA LEU A 299 -6.13 15.94 -20.54
C LEU A 299 -5.05 16.95 -20.97
N LEU A 300 -5.42 18.22 -21.13
CA LEU A 300 -4.49 19.27 -21.56
C LEU A 300 -3.34 19.50 -20.57
N SER A 301 -3.57 19.25 -19.30
CA SER A 301 -2.54 19.33 -18.24
C SER A 301 -1.81 18.00 -18.01
N ALA A 302 -1.99 16.99 -18.88
CA ALA A 302 -1.46 15.62 -18.75
C ALA A 302 -1.80 14.92 -17.41
N LYS A 303 -2.77 15.45 -16.66
CA LYS A 303 -3.27 14.81 -15.45
C LYS A 303 -4.00 13.50 -15.78
N ASN A 304 -4.86 13.53 -16.82
CA ASN A 304 -5.55 12.36 -17.35
C ASN A 304 -4.81 11.87 -18.59
N ARG A 305 -4.70 10.58 -18.76
CA ARG A 305 -4.00 9.92 -19.89
C ARG A 305 -4.86 8.80 -20.47
N GLY A 306 -4.43 8.19 -21.55
CA GLY A 306 -5.17 7.06 -22.14
C GLY A 306 -6.34 7.46 -23.02
N TYR A 307 -6.35 8.68 -23.55
CA TYR A 307 -7.30 9.12 -24.58
C TYR A 307 -6.97 8.47 -25.93
N THR A 308 -7.94 8.42 -26.82
CA THR A 308 -7.76 8.13 -28.25
C THR A 308 -8.07 9.39 -29.06
N GLY A 309 -7.63 9.44 -30.32
CA GLY A 309 -7.64 10.65 -31.12
C GLY A 309 -6.31 11.41 -31.02
N GLU A 310 -6.30 12.67 -31.41
CA GLU A 310 -5.09 13.49 -31.49
C GLU A 310 -5.23 14.77 -30.66
N ILE A 311 -4.26 15.03 -29.78
CA ILE A 311 -4.09 16.30 -29.06
C ILE A 311 -2.73 16.86 -29.46
N THR A 312 -2.69 17.97 -30.13
CA THR A 312 -1.44 18.63 -30.59
C THR A 312 -1.27 19.99 -29.93
N ILE A 313 -0.02 20.27 -29.51
CA ILE A 313 0.41 21.56 -28.96
C ILE A 313 1.53 22.07 -29.85
N GLY A 314 1.39 23.28 -30.37
CA GLY A 314 2.37 23.87 -31.27
C GLY A 314 2.30 25.39 -31.31
N SER A 315 2.97 25.97 -32.28
CA SER A 315 2.90 27.41 -32.56
C SER A 315 2.81 27.65 -34.07
N GLU A 316 2.42 28.85 -34.49
CA GLU A 316 2.45 29.20 -35.90
C GLU A 316 3.79 28.97 -36.61
N LYS A 317 4.90 28.95 -35.83
CA LYS A 317 6.27 28.82 -36.36
C LYS A 317 6.84 27.42 -36.25
N ALA A 318 6.18 26.48 -35.51
CA ALA A 318 6.66 25.13 -35.29
C ALA A 318 5.49 24.14 -35.43
N PRO A 319 5.68 23.00 -36.13
CA PRO A 319 4.64 21.99 -36.25
C PRO A 319 4.19 21.54 -34.88
N GLY A 320 2.88 21.33 -34.71
CA GLY A 320 2.30 20.83 -33.47
C GLY A 320 2.87 19.49 -33.10
N LEU A 321 3.29 19.33 -31.85
CA LEU A 321 3.72 18.06 -31.26
C LEU A 321 2.49 17.38 -30.65
N ASN A 322 2.41 16.05 -30.80
CA ASN A 322 1.39 15.32 -30.05
C ASN A 322 1.69 15.40 -28.57
N LEU A 323 0.66 15.63 -27.75
CA LEU A 323 0.79 15.75 -26.28
C LEU A 323 1.51 14.55 -25.65
N SER A 324 1.35 13.36 -26.23
CA SER A 324 2.05 12.14 -25.77
C SER A 324 3.56 12.14 -26.02
N GLU A 325 4.06 13.01 -26.92
CA GLU A 325 5.47 13.14 -27.27
C GLU A 325 6.19 14.22 -26.45
N VAL A 326 5.43 15.06 -25.72
CA VAL A 326 5.94 16.19 -24.95
C VAL A 326 6.48 15.71 -23.60
N ASP A 327 7.64 16.23 -23.22
CA ASP A 327 8.19 16.04 -21.86
C ASP A 327 7.25 16.65 -20.81
N GLU A 328 6.92 15.89 -19.78
CA GLU A 328 5.93 16.31 -18.77
C GLU A 328 6.41 17.51 -17.96
N ALA A 329 7.69 17.55 -17.60
CA ALA A 329 8.25 18.67 -16.85
C ALA A 329 8.28 19.95 -17.68
N ASP A 330 8.45 19.82 -18.99
CA ASP A 330 8.39 20.95 -19.91
C ASP A 330 6.95 21.42 -20.17
N LEU A 331 6.00 20.48 -20.32
CA LEU A 331 4.58 20.79 -20.43
C LEU A 331 4.09 21.61 -19.22
N MET A 332 4.47 21.21 -18.00
CA MET A 332 4.07 21.88 -16.76
C MET A 332 4.62 23.30 -16.62
N LYS A 333 5.66 23.68 -17.38
CA LYS A 333 6.13 25.09 -17.46
C LYS A 333 5.21 25.96 -18.33
N HIS A 334 4.53 25.37 -19.29
CA HIS A 334 3.72 26.06 -20.27
C HIS A 334 2.21 25.98 -19.98
N VAL A 335 1.75 24.89 -19.32
CA VAL A 335 0.34 24.65 -19.04
C VAL A 335 0.11 24.60 -17.53
N VAL A 336 -0.68 25.52 -17.01
CA VAL A 336 -1.04 25.60 -15.59
C VAL A 336 -2.53 25.37 -15.42
N LEU A 337 -2.92 24.41 -14.58
CA LEU A 337 -4.31 24.11 -14.23
C LEU A 337 -4.66 24.66 -12.84
N VAL A 338 -5.42 25.73 -12.78
CA VAL A 338 -5.97 26.27 -11.52
C VAL A 338 -7.32 25.63 -11.22
N ARG A 339 -7.40 24.91 -10.11
CA ARG A 339 -8.62 24.22 -9.68
C ARG A 339 -9.31 24.96 -8.54
N HIS A 340 -10.61 24.70 -8.36
CA HIS A 340 -11.38 25.31 -7.27
C HIS A 340 -10.95 24.81 -5.87
N ASN A 341 -10.34 23.64 -5.78
CA ASN A 341 -9.81 23.03 -4.55
C ASN A 341 -8.30 22.75 -4.70
N SER A 342 -7.52 23.81 -4.88
CA SER A 342 -6.05 23.72 -4.86
C SER A 342 -5.57 23.25 -3.50
N TYR A 343 -4.50 22.44 -3.47
CA TYR A 343 -3.92 21.91 -2.24
C TYR A 343 -2.76 22.79 -1.80
N LEU A 344 -2.85 23.30 -0.59
CA LEU A 344 -1.78 24.05 0.07
C LEU A 344 -1.20 23.22 1.20
N PHE A 345 0.11 23.19 1.26
CA PHE A 345 0.84 22.43 2.27
C PHE A 345 0.89 23.19 3.61
N LYS A 346 0.90 22.43 4.69
CA LYS A 346 1.15 22.96 6.03
C LYS A 346 2.54 23.58 6.07
N GLY A 347 2.65 24.81 6.53
CA GLY A 347 3.89 25.58 6.55
C GLY A 347 3.60 27.07 6.46
N THR A 348 4.47 27.85 5.88
CA THR A 348 4.24 29.28 5.65
C THR A 348 3.75 29.55 4.22
N VAL A 349 3.20 30.73 4.00
CA VAL A 349 2.86 31.21 2.64
C VAL A 349 4.12 31.25 1.77
N GLU A 350 5.26 31.74 2.30
CA GLU A 350 6.53 31.76 1.60
C GLU A 350 6.96 30.38 1.15
N GLU A 351 6.92 29.37 2.04
CA GLU A 351 7.28 28.00 1.71
C GLU A 351 6.43 27.43 0.57
N ASN A 352 5.12 27.71 0.57
CA ASN A 352 4.23 27.27 -0.51
C ASN A 352 4.54 27.95 -1.84
N LEU A 353 4.84 29.25 -1.84
CA LEU A 353 5.22 29.99 -3.06
C LEU A 353 6.58 29.53 -3.63
N ARG A 354 7.54 29.22 -2.76
CA ARG A 354 8.85 28.68 -3.15
C ARG A 354 8.78 27.29 -3.80
N MET A 355 7.71 26.53 -3.56
CA MET A 355 7.52 25.27 -4.29
C MET A 355 7.35 25.49 -5.79
N ALA A 356 6.72 26.57 -6.20
CA ALA A 356 6.56 26.91 -7.61
C ALA A 356 7.84 27.51 -8.23
N LYS A 357 8.57 28.33 -7.46
CA LYS A 357 9.83 28.96 -7.89
C LYS A 357 10.78 29.07 -6.70
N PRO A 358 11.75 28.13 -6.56
CA PRO A 358 12.64 28.08 -5.39
C PRO A 358 13.42 29.37 -5.13
N ASP A 359 13.89 30.01 -6.18
CA ASP A 359 14.74 31.22 -6.13
C ASP A 359 13.93 32.54 -6.22
N VAL A 360 12.62 32.50 -5.94
CA VAL A 360 11.75 33.68 -5.99
C VAL A 360 12.15 34.69 -4.89
N SER A 361 12.27 35.97 -5.25
CA SER A 361 12.57 37.03 -4.29
C SER A 361 11.30 37.40 -3.47
N LYS A 362 11.53 38.03 -2.31
CA LYS A 362 10.44 38.48 -1.45
C LYS A 362 9.55 39.52 -2.17
N GLU A 363 10.20 40.45 -2.86
CA GLU A 363 9.53 41.51 -3.61
C GLU A 363 8.65 40.95 -4.74
N GLU A 364 9.15 39.92 -5.41
CA GLU A 364 8.41 39.20 -6.47
C GLU A 364 7.17 38.49 -5.89
N MET A 365 7.29 37.81 -4.75
CA MET A 365 6.19 37.17 -4.06
C MET A 365 5.11 38.19 -3.65
N GLU A 366 5.52 39.31 -3.02
CA GLU A 366 4.60 40.36 -2.60
C GLU A 366 3.91 41.01 -3.80
N ALA A 367 4.61 41.21 -4.90
CA ALA A 367 4.03 41.77 -6.13
C ALA A 367 2.96 40.86 -6.73
N VAL A 368 3.19 39.53 -6.73
CA VAL A 368 2.19 38.55 -7.20
C VAL A 368 1.00 38.52 -6.25
N LEU A 369 1.22 38.48 -4.94
CA LEU A 369 0.16 38.48 -3.93
C LEU A 369 -0.69 39.78 -4.00
N GLN A 370 -0.09 40.90 -4.37
CA GLN A 370 -0.81 42.18 -4.59
C GLN A 370 -1.71 42.10 -5.84
N LYS A 371 -1.22 41.53 -6.95
CA LYS A 371 -1.98 41.34 -8.16
C LYS A 371 -3.26 40.53 -8.00
N ILE A 372 -3.19 39.52 -7.14
CA ILE A 372 -4.34 38.63 -6.82
C ILE A 372 -5.16 39.12 -5.62
N ASN A 373 -4.91 40.32 -5.11
CA ASN A 373 -5.61 40.93 -3.95
C ASN A 373 -5.58 40.04 -2.69
N LEU A 374 -4.42 39.46 -2.38
CA LEU A 374 -4.23 38.63 -1.18
C LEU A 374 -3.23 39.26 -0.21
N LEU A 375 -2.31 40.12 -0.68
CA LEU A 375 -1.27 40.72 0.15
C LEU A 375 -1.84 41.51 1.33
N GLY A 376 -2.87 42.34 1.11
CA GLY A 376 -3.47 43.13 2.18
C GLY A 376 -4.06 42.29 3.31
N PHE A 377 -4.67 41.14 2.99
CA PHE A 377 -5.14 40.19 3.98
C PHE A 377 -3.95 39.55 4.75
N LEU A 378 -2.92 39.12 4.06
CA LEU A 378 -1.77 38.48 4.69
C LEU A 378 -1.00 39.46 5.59
N GLN A 379 -0.93 40.74 5.22
CA GLN A 379 -0.33 41.79 6.07
C GLN A 379 -1.07 42.03 7.39
N THR A 380 -2.38 41.72 7.47
CA THR A 380 -3.12 41.74 8.76
C THR A 380 -2.78 40.55 9.66
N GLN A 381 -2.00 39.62 9.14
CA GLN A 381 -1.45 38.46 9.84
C GLN A 381 0.07 38.62 9.94
N ASP A 382 0.86 37.59 9.60
CA ASP A 382 2.32 37.63 9.62
C ASP A 382 2.93 37.80 8.21
N GLY A 383 2.21 38.35 7.23
CA GLY A 383 2.66 38.50 5.85
C GLY A 383 3.03 37.17 5.20
N LEU A 384 4.20 37.08 4.56
CA LEU A 384 4.69 35.83 3.97
C LEU A 384 4.95 34.71 5.00
N GLN A 385 5.16 35.05 6.27
CA GLN A 385 5.36 34.10 7.37
C GLN A 385 4.02 33.60 7.97
N THR A 386 2.88 34.01 7.43
CA THR A 386 1.58 33.52 7.85
C THR A 386 1.55 31.99 7.74
N LYS A 387 1.29 31.33 8.89
CA LYS A 387 1.26 29.86 8.98
C LYS A 387 -0.04 29.32 8.42
N LEU A 388 0.06 28.40 7.49
CA LEU A 388 -1.06 27.62 6.94
C LEU A 388 -1.23 26.34 7.75
N GLN A 389 -2.47 26.07 8.16
CA GLN A 389 -2.85 24.79 8.75
C GLN A 389 -2.94 23.71 7.67
N GLU A 390 -3.18 22.48 8.09
CA GLU A 390 -3.41 21.38 7.16
C GLU A 390 -4.54 21.72 6.18
N LYS A 391 -4.27 21.55 4.87
CA LYS A 391 -5.18 21.93 3.77
C LYS A 391 -5.60 23.40 3.80
N ALA A 392 -4.77 24.25 4.40
CA ALA A 392 -5.04 25.68 4.61
C ALA A 392 -6.42 25.98 5.24
N GLY A 393 -6.85 25.16 6.22
CA GLY A 393 -8.15 25.27 6.87
C GLY A 393 -8.41 26.62 7.58
N ASN A 394 -7.38 27.46 7.72
CA ASN A 394 -7.47 28.82 8.24
C ASN A 394 -7.65 29.90 7.15
N LEU A 395 -7.72 29.51 5.87
CA LEU A 395 -8.04 30.41 4.76
C LEU A 395 -9.44 30.12 4.21
N SER A 396 -10.09 31.14 3.67
CA SER A 396 -11.32 30.91 2.91
C SER A 396 -11.05 30.20 1.58
N GLY A 397 -12.05 29.51 1.01
CA GLY A 397 -11.89 28.81 -0.27
C GLY A 397 -11.38 29.70 -1.40
N GLY A 398 -11.86 30.97 -1.49
CA GLY A 398 -11.38 31.95 -2.44
C GLY A 398 -9.94 32.43 -2.17
N GLN A 399 -9.50 32.45 -0.90
CA GLN A 399 -8.12 32.77 -0.57
C GLN A 399 -7.19 31.59 -0.93
N CYS A 400 -7.61 30.34 -0.64
CA CYS A 400 -6.87 29.14 -1.05
C CYS A 400 -6.70 29.05 -2.56
N GLN A 401 -7.75 29.39 -3.34
CA GLN A 401 -7.70 29.33 -4.80
C GLN A 401 -6.78 30.40 -5.40
N ARG A 402 -6.70 31.58 -4.76
CA ARG A 402 -5.84 32.67 -5.22
C ARG A 402 -4.37 32.46 -4.87
N LEU A 403 -4.07 31.81 -3.73
CA LEU A 403 -2.72 31.47 -3.34
C LEU A 403 -2.17 30.29 -4.14
#